data_356a8616727908f7560219aab82e0971
#
_entry.id   356a8616727908f7560219aab82e0971
#
_cell.length_a   1.000
_cell.length_b   1.000
_cell.length_c   1.000
_cell.angle_alpha   90.00
_cell.angle_beta   90.00
_cell.angle_gamma   90.00
#
_symmetry.space_group_name_H-M   'P 1'
#
loop_
_entity.id
_entity.type
_entity.pdbx_description
1 polymer ?
#
loop_
_entity_poly.entity_id
_entity_poly.type
_entity_poly.pdbx_seq_one_letter_code
_entity_poly.pdbx_strand_id
1 'polypeptide(L)'
;MSITRRTFLQTSSAAAALMVSGVGRAAPLGLPVGLQLYSVRTLLPTDYAGTLKQVGALGYKEVEAAGFFNLPVEQVKTAMQTAGLRCVSAHYPLPLLRQHLDEILPFCKSLGTGFVVCSSPMHQQEGVKGPLTMDDWRWSADQFNQVATKVQGAGMRFAYHNHVAEFGAIGGVLPYEELLKNTDPAKVSFELDCGWVIVGGQDPVHY
;
A
#
# COMPACT_ATOMS: atom_id res chain seq x y z
N MET A 1 28.98 5.33 24.32
CA MET A 1 28.16 5.11 25.52
C MET A 1 27.34 3.85 25.29
N SER A 2 27.54 2.78 26.07
CA SER A 2 26.74 1.55 25.91
C SER A 2 25.45 1.72 26.73
N ILE A 3 24.31 1.60 26.05
CA ILE A 3 22.98 1.62 26.69
C ILE A 3 22.79 0.28 27.41
N THR A 4 22.60 0.29 28.74
CA THR A 4 22.35 -0.93 29.50
C THR A 4 20.89 -1.38 29.31
N ARG A 5 20.61 -2.70 29.48
CA ARG A 5 19.23 -3.23 29.44
C ARG A 5 18.29 -2.50 30.42
N ARG A 6 18.79 -2.08 31.56
CA ARG A 6 18.04 -1.34 32.57
C ARG A 6 17.67 0.05 32.09
N THR A 7 18.60 0.76 31.44
CA THR A 7 18.35 2.10 30.83
C THR A 7 17.34 2.00 29.71
N PHE A 8 17.45 0.96 28.87
CA PHE A 8 16.49 0.69 27.78
C PHE A 8 15.07 0.44 28.33
N LEU A 9 14.91 -0.39 29.36
CA LEU A 9 13.62 -0.67 29.97
C LEU A 9 13.03 0.55 30.69
N GLN A 10 13.85 1.36 31.32
CA GLN A 10 13.39 2.60 31.98
C GLN A 10 12.95 3.66 30.99
N THR A 11 13.66 3.84 29.87
CA THR A 11 13.24 4.76 28.80
C THR A 11 12.01 4.26 28.05
N SER A 12 11.88 2.94 27.85
CA SER A 12 10.68 2.32 27.22
C SER A 12 9.44 2.46 28.11
N SER A 13 9.59 2.36 29.44
CA SER A 13 8.48 2.54 30.37
C SER A 13 8.01 4.00 30.45
N ALA A 14 8.92 4.98 30.35
CA ALA A 14 8.56 6.40 30.27
C ALA A 14 7.85 6.73 28.95
N ALA A 15 8.27 6.12 27.83
CA ALA A 15 7.59 6.27 26.54
C ALA A 15 6.19 5.64 26.54
N ALA A 16 6.02 4.47 27.19
CA ALA A 16 4.70 3.84 27.35
C ALA A 16 3.75 4.65 28.25
N ALA A 17 4.27 5.29 29.32
CA ALA A 17 3.47 6.16 30.18
C ALA A 17 3.01 7.44 29.47
N LEU A 18 3.81 8.00 28.56
CA LEU A 18 3.45 9.15 27.73
C LEU A 18 2.36 8.78 26.68
N MET A 19 2.32 7.54 26.21
CA MET A 19 1.26 7.07 25.31
C MET A 19 -0.10 6.92 26.00
N VAL A 20 -0.12 6.57 27.29
CA VAL A 20 -1.35 6.45 28.09
C VAL A 20 -1.94 7.83 28.45
N SER A 21 -1.11 8.88 28.54
CA SER A 21 -1.54 10.24 28.87
C SER A 21 -2.06 11.08 27.69
N GLY A 22 -2.29 10.50 26.53
CA GLY A 22 -2.87 11.21 25.37
C GLY A 22 -1.95 12.26 24.70
N VAL A 23 -0.71 12.37 25.14
CA VAL A 23 0.28 13.37 24.67
C VAL A 23 1.12 12.85 23.50
N GLY A 24 0.87 11.64 23.01
CA GLY A 24 1.66 10.98 21.98
C GLY A 24 0.95 10.76 20.65
N ARG A 25 0.07 11.66 20.20
CA ARG A 25 -0.32 11.69 18.78
C ARG A 25 0.73 12.48 18.01
N ALA A 26 1.91 11.89 17.87
CA ALA A 26 2.86 12.34 16.87
C ALA A 26 2.32 11.90 15.51
N ALA A 27 1.41 12.68 14.94
CA ALA A 27 1.21 12.73 13.50
C ALA A 27 2.19 13.80 12.98
N PRO A 28 3.41 13.46 12.56
CA PRO A 28 4.29 14.42 11.89
C PRO A 28 3.46 14.95 10.73
N LEU A 29 3.39 16.22 10.49
CA LEU A 29 2.55 16.84 9.49
C LEU A 29 1.04 16.95 9.80
N GLY A 30 0.55 16.55 11.00
CA GLY A 30 -0.88 16.62 11.35
C GLY A 30 -1.79 15.67 10.57
N LEU A 31 -1.22 14.72 9.79
CA LEU A 31 -1.96 13.75 9.03
C LEU A 31 -2.30 12.51 9.87
N PRO A 32 -3.47 11.88 9.67
CA PRO A 32 -3.80 10.63 10.34
C PRO A 32 -2.84 9.51 9.95
N VAL A 33 -2.47 8.67 10.91
CA VAL A 33 -1.70 7.46 10.64
C VAL A 33 -2.64 6.38 10.14
N GLY A 34 -2.35 5.81 8.96
CA GLY A 34 -3.04 4.67 8.37
C GLY A 34 -2.34 3.35 8.68
N LEU A 35 -3.07 2.24 8.54
CA LEU A 35 -2.54 0.88 8.58
C LEU A 35 -2.75 0.20 7.23
N GLN A 36 -1.67 -0.33 6.65
CA GLN A 36 -1.77 -1.26 5.53
C GLN A 36 -2.24 -2.64 6.07
N LEU A 37 -3.41 -3.09 5.63
CA LEU A 37 -4.08 -4.28 6.16
C LEU A 37 -3.35 -5.60 5.85
N TYR A 38 -2.36 -5.59 4.96
CA TYR A 38 -1.47 -6.73 4.76
C TYR A 38 -0.73 -7.12 6.05
N SER A 39 -0.51 -6.16 6.95
CA SER A 39 0.10 -6.39 8.27
C SER A 39 -0.72 -7.33 9.16
N VAL A 40 -2.03 -7.41 8.94
CA VAL A 40 -2.98 -8.28 9.65
C VAL A 40 -3.65 -9.32 8.73
N ARG A 41 -3.05 -9.58 7.56
CA ARG A 41 -3.59 -10.45 6.50
C ARG A 41 -3.99 -11.85 6.92
N THR A 42 -3.36 -12.38 7.96
CA THR A 42 -3.65 -13.74 8.48
C THR A 42 -4.95 -13.81 9.28
N LEU A 43 -5.43 -12.68 9.80
CA LEU A 43 -6.65 -12.59 10.60
C LEU A 43 -7.88 -12.27 9.73
N LEU A 44 -7.69 -11.45 8.70
CA LEU A 44 -8.78 -10.94 7.85
C LEU A 44 -9.65 -12.02 7.19
N PRO A 45 -9.11 -13.13 6.65
CA PRO A 45 -9.93 -14.17 6.04
C PRO A 45 -10.85 -14.90 7.03
N THR A 46 -10.45 -14.93 8.30
CA THR A 46 -11.21 -15.64 9.36
C THR A 46 -12.25 -14.74 10.01
N ASP A 47 -11.88 -13.50 10.31
CA ASP A 47 -12.76 -12.52 10.95
C ASP A 47 -12.43 -11.11 10.46
N TYR A 48 -12.98 -10.73 9.32
CA TYR A 48 -12.75 -9.43 8.71
C TYR A 48 -13.24 -8.28 9.61
N ALA A 49 -14.49 -8.36 10.07
CA ALA A 49 -15.11 -7.29 10.85
C ALA A 49 -14.47 -7.13 12.24
N GLY A 50 -14.21 -8.25 12.94
CA GLY A 50 -13.54 -8.23 14.24
C GLY A 50 -12.10 -7.72 14.16
N THR A 51 -11.36 -8.07 13.10
CA THR A 51 -10.02 -7.54 12.85
C THR A 51 -10.04 -6.03 12.65
N LEU A 52 -10.93 -5.52 11.80
CA LEU A 52 -11.07 -4.07 11.60
C LEU A 52 -11.46 -3.34 12.88
N LYS A 53 -12.37 -3.91 13.68
CA LYS A 53 -12.75 -3.35 14.98
C LYS A 53 -11.55 -3.23 15.92
N GLN A 54 -10.66 -4.24 15.95
CA GLN A 54 -9.41 -4.18 16.72
C GLN A 54 -8.47 -3.08 16.19
N VAL A 55 -8.30 -2.97 14.87
CA VAL A 55 -7.51 -1.91 14.25
C VAL A 55 -8.03 -0.52 14.64
N GLY A 56 -9.34 -0.30 14.57
CA GLY A 56 -9.98 0.95 15.00
C GLY A 56 -9.79 1.22 16.50
N ALA A 57 -9.88 0.19 17.34
CA ALA A 57 -9.67 0.30 18.80
C ALA A 57 -8.22 0.67 19.16
N LEU A 58 -7.24 0.30 18.34
CA LEU A 58 -5.84 0.71 18.47
C LEU A 58 -5.62 2.21 18.12
N GLY A 59 -6.64 2.88 17.60
CA GLY A 59 -6.60 4.32 17.32
C GLY A 59 -6.37 4.70 15.85
N TYR A 60 -6.17 3.75 14.95
CA TYR A 60 -6.12 4.03 13.52
C TYR A 60 -7.43 4.64 13.02
N LYS A 61 -7.35 5.50 12.04
CA LYS A 61 -8.52 6.14 11.39
C LYS A 61 -8.60 5.83 9.91
N GLU A 62 -7.49 5.47 9.33
CA GLU A 62 -7.37 5.15 7.91
C GLU A 62 -6.73 3.78 7.73
N VAL A 63 -7.15 3.10 6.68
CA VAL A 63 -6.56 1.83 6.28
C VAL A 63 -6.35 1.80 4.78
N GLU A 64 -5.35 1.06 4.38
CA GLU A 64 -5.16 0.62 3.01
C GLU A 64 -5.53 -0.85 2.90
N ALA A 65 -6.41 -1.18 1.98
CA ALA A 65 -6.89 -2.55 1.82
C ALA A 65 -5.90 -3.41 1.03
N ALA A 66 -5.66 -4.63 1.52
CA ALA A 66 -4.87 -5.67 0.85
C ALA A 66 -5.77 -6.82 0.40
N GLY A 67 -6.85 -6.47 -0.32
CA GLY A 67 -7.90 -7.39 -0.73
C GLY A 67 -9.14 -7.33 0.18
N PHE A 68 -10.25 -7.87 -0.33
CA PHE A 68 -11.55 -7.82 0.33
C PHE A 68 -12.16 -9.21 0.56
N PHE A 69 -11.41 -10.28 0.30
CA PHE A 69 -11.75 -11.68 0.62
C PHE A 69 -13.10 -12.12 0.07
N ASN A 70 -13.47 -11.66 -1.13
CA ASN A 70 -14.74 -11.91 -1.81
C ASN A 70 -15.98 -11.42 -1.03
N LEU A 71 -15.80 -10.52 -0.08
CA LEU A 71 -16.91 -9.93 0.66
C LEU A 71 -17.69 -8.93 -0.24
N PRO A 72 -19.01 -8.93 -0.17
CA PRO A 72 -19.83 -7.89 -0.81
C PRO A 72 -19.44 -6.50 -0.29
N VAL A 73 -19.49 -5.49 -1.17
CA VAL A 73 -19.07 -4.12 -0.83
C VAL A 73 -19.81 -3.55 0.37
N GLU A 74 -21.09 -3.86 0.55
CA GLU A 74 -21.88 -3.38 1.69
C GLU A 74 -21.43 -4.00 3.02
N GLN A 75 -20.95 -5.24 3.01
CA GLN A 75 -20.38 -5.86 4.22
C GLN A 75 -19.03 -5.19 4.58
N VAL A 76 -18.17 -4.96 3.59
CA VAL A 76 -16.90 -4.24 3.79
C VAL A 76 -17.17 -2.84 4.34
N LYS A 77 -18.08 -2.11 3.73
CA LYS A 77 -18.48 -0.76 4.13
C LYS A 77 -19.00 -0.71 5.57
N THR A 78 -19.89 -1.62 5.91
CA THR A 78 -20.44 -1.76 7.27
C THR A 78 -19.33 -2.05 8.28
N ALA A 79 -18.42 -2.98 7.97
CA ALA A 79 -17.31 -3.31 8.85
C ALA A 79 -16.36 -2.12 9.07
N MET A 80 -16.01 -1.37 8.01
CA MET A 80 -15.21 -0.15 8.10
C MET A 80 -15.89 0.92 8.95
N GLN A 81 -17.18 1.20 8.71
CA GLN A 81 -17.95 2.18 9.47
C GLN A 81 -18.07 1.81 10.95
N THR A 82 -18.35 0.54 11.25
CA THR A 82 -18.45 0.03 12.64
C THR A 82 -17.12 0.15 13.37
N ALA A 83 -16.01 -0.03 12.67
CA ALA A 83 -14.66 0.11 13.22
C ALA A 83 -14.21 1.58 13.34
N GLY A 84 -14.95 2.54 12.79
CA GLY A 84 -14.56 3.95 12.70
C GLY A 84 -13.35 4.19 11.79
N LEU A 85 -13.20 3.35 10.76
CA LEU A 85 -12.12 3.37 9.79
C LEU A 85 -12.59 3.88 8.42
N ARG A 86 -11.68 4.54 7.70
CA ARG A 86 -11.84 4.95 6.31
C ARG A 86 -10.83 4.17 5.43
N CYS A 87 -11.30 3.54 4.38
CA CYS A 87 -10.44 2.93 3.37
C CYS A 87 -9.96 4.00 2.39
N VAL A 88 -8.71 4.39 2.46
CA VAL A 88 -8.15 5.49 1.63
C VAL A 88 -7.56 4.98 0.33
N SER A 89 -7.06 3.76 0.32
CA SER A 89 -6.45 3.09 -0.84
C SER A 89 -6.71 1.59 -0.82
N ALA A 90 -6.58 0.96 -1.98
CA ALA A 90 -6.77 -0.48 -2.12
C ALA A 90 -5.75 -1.07 -3.09
N HIS A 91 -5.04 -2.10 -2.65
CA HIS A 91 -4.02 -2.82 -3.40
C HIS A 91 -4.61 -3.94 -4.26
N TYR A 92 -4.18 -3.98 -5.51
CA TYR A 92 -4.49 -5.03 -6.47
C TYR A 92 -3.24 -5.38 -7.29
N PRO A 93 -2.93 -6.66 -7.53
CA PRO A 93 -1.87 -7.02 -8.47
C PRO A 93 -2.28 -6.67 -9.91
N LEU A 94 -1.29 -6.38 -10.76
CA LEU A 94 -1.53 -5.97 -12.16
C LEU A 94 -2.44 -6.91 -12.95
N PRO A 95 -2.37 -8.25 -12.80
CA PRO A 95 -3.30 -9.14 -13.49
C PRO A 95 -4.77 -8.84 -13.19
N LEU A 96 -5.12 -8.58 -11.93
CA LEU A 96 -6.50 -8.22 -11.55
C LEU A 96 -6.91 -6.87 -12.12
N LEU A 97 -6.03 -5.87 -12.07
CA LEU A 97 -6.31 -4.54 -12.64
C LEU A 97 -6.55 -4.61 -14.16
N ARG A 98 -5.88 -5.52 -14.85
CA ARG A 98 -6.08 -5.69 -16.30
C ARG A 98 -7.37 -6.43 -16.64
N GLN A 99 -7.74 -7.43 -15.84
CA GLN A 99 -8.85 -8.33 -16.14
C GLN A 99 -10.18 -7.87 -15.53
N HIS A 100 -10.16 -7.22 -14.35
CA HIS A 100 -11.36 -6.94 -13.54
C HIS A 100 -11.51 -5.46 -13.17
N LEU A 101 -10.87 -4.54 -13.89
CA LEU A 101 -10.91 -3.12 -13.55
C LEU A 101 -12.34 -2.56 -13.51
N ASP A 102 -13.19 -3.02 -14.41
CA ASP A 102 -14.59 -2.57 -14.51
C ASP A 102 -15.44 -2.98 -13.29
N GLU A 103 -15.03 -4.02 -12.54
CA GLU A 103 -15.63 -4.45 -11.28
C GLU A 103 -14.97 -3.73 -10.08
N ILE A 104 -13.65 -3.55 -10.13
CA ILE A 104 -12.85 -2.92 -9.08
C ILE A 104 -13.22 -1.44 -8.90
N LEU A 105 -13.39 -0.69 -9.99
CA LEU A 105 -13.64 0.74 -9.91
C LEU A 105 -14.97 1.08 -9.19
N PRO A 106 -16.13 0.47 -9.53
CA PRO A 106 -17.35 0.71 -8.78
C PRO A 106 -17.26 0.30 -7.32
N PHE A 107 -16.58 -0.81 -7.02
CA PHE A 107 -16.35 -1.30 -5.66
C PHE A 107 -15.58 -0.26 -4.84
N CYS A 108 -14.41 0.18 -5.32
CA CYS A 108 -13.58 1.19 -4.67
C CYS A 108 -14.34 2.51 -4.50
N LYS A 109 -15.06 2.94 -5.53
CA LYS A 109 -15.88 4.15 -5.49
C LYS A 109 -16.98 4.09 -4.42
N SER A 110 -17.64 2.93 -4.27
CA SER A 110 -18.65 2.72 -3.23
C SER A 110 -18.08 2.81 -1.81
N LEU A 111 -16.82 2.42 -1.61
CA LEU A 111 -16.11 2.57 -0.35
C LEU A 111 -15.60 3.99 -0.09
N GLY A 112 -15.62 4.86 -1.10
CA GLY A 112 -15.01 6.20 -1.02
C GLY A 112 -13.49 6.18 -1.07
N THR A 113 -12.88 5.12 -1.64
CA THR A 113 -11.44 4.97 -1.80
C THR A 113 -10.89 6.01 -2.77
N GLY A 114 -9.85 6.73 -2.36
CA GLY A 114 -9.22 7.77 -3.19
C GLY A 114 -8.19 7.24 -4.17
N PHE A 115 -7.56 6.09 -3.85
CA PHE A 115 -6.50 5.49 -4.64
C PHE A 115 -6.76 4.01 -4.96
N VAL A 116 -6.50 3.64 -6.20
CA VAL A 116 -6.33 2.26 -6.64
C VAL A 116 -4.84 2.03 -6.86
N VAL A 117 -4.25 1.11 -6.11
CA VAL A 117 -2.80 0.90 -6.08
C VAL A 117 -2.44 -0.43 -6.72
N CYS A 118 -1.51 -0.42 -7.66
CA CYS A 118 -0.92 -1.64 -8.17
C CYS A 118 0.14 -2.14 -7.19
N SER A 119 -0.09 -3.30 -6.58
CA SER A 119 0.80 -3.88 -5.57
C SER A 119 1.90 -4.79 -6.12
N SER A 120 1.81 -5.20 -7.37
CA SER A 120 2.84 -6.00 -8.01
C SER A 120 2.70 -5.96 -9.54
N PRO A 121 3.81 -5.86 -10.27
CA PRO A 121 3.85 -6.00 -11.72
C PRO A 121 3.70 -7.47 -12.13
N MET A 122 3.80 -7.75 -13.43
CA MET A 122 3.77 -9.11 -13.94
C MET A 122 4.64 -9.23 -15.20
N HIS A 123 4.97 -10.45 -15.60
CA HIS A 123 5.54 -10.71 -16.91
C HIS A 123 4.57 -10.30 -18.03
N GLN A 124 5.10 -9.74 -19.11
CA GLN A 124 4.31 -9.44 -20.32
C GLN A 124 3.67 -10.71 -20.88
N GLN A 125 4.43 -11.81 -20.89
CA GLN A 125 3.95 -13.12 -21.32
C GLN A 125 3.38 -13.90 -20.14
N GLU A 126 2.15 -14.38 -20.27
CA GLU A 126 1.50 -15.19 -19.24
C GLU A 126 2.21 -16.53 -19.03
N GLY A 127 2.19 -17.01 -17.79
CA GLY A 127 2.78 -18.31 -17.42
C GLY A 127 4.29 -18.31 -17.22
N VAL A 128 4.99 -17.22 -17.55
CA VAL A 128 6.42 -17.07 -17.25
C VAL A 128 6.63 -16.96 -15.74
N LYS A 129 7.68 -17.62 -15.25
CA LYS A 129 8.07 -17.60 -13.82
C LYS A 129 9.49 -17.06 -13.68
N GLY A 130 9.77 -16.52 -12.51
CA GLY A 130 11.09 -16.00 -12.17
C GLY A 130 11.10 -14.47 -12.11
N PRO A 131 12.31 -13.86 -12.05
CA PRO A 131 12.46 -12.42 -12.03
C PRO A 131 11.98 -11.77 -13.33
N LEU A 132 11.40 -10.58 -13.22
CA LEU A 132 11.01 -9.79 -14.38
C LEU A 132 12.26 -9.31 -15.15
N THR A 133 12.16 -9.30 -16.47
CA THR A 133 13.14 -8.66 -17.35
C THR A 133 12.92 -7.16 -17.40
N MET A 134 13.89 -6.40 -17.90
CA MET A 134 13.71 -4.95 -18.09
C MET A 134 12.55 -4.64 -19.08
N ASP A 135 12.33 -5.49 -20.07
CA ASP A 135 11.20 -5.32 -21.00
C ASP A 135 9.85 -5.58 -20.32
N ASP A 136 9.78 -6.52 -19.34
CA ASP A 136 8.56 -6.69 -18.52
C ASP A 136 8.29 -5.44 -17.67
N TRP A 137 9.32 -4.79 -17.13
CA TRP A 137 9.19 -3.55 -16.36
C TRP A 137 8.68 -2.40 -17.24
N ARG A 138 9.25 -2.22 -18.42
CA ARG A 138 8.80 -1.21 -19.39
C ARG A 138 7.36 -1.43 -19.83
N TRP A 139 7.04 -2.69 -20.14
CA TRP A 139 5.67 -3.06 -20.47
C TRP A 139 4.71 -2.83 -19.30
N SER A 140 5.12 -3.10 -18.06
CA SER A 140 4.31 -2.79 -16.87
C SER A 140 4.06 -1.29 -16.75
N ALA A 141 5.03 -0.42 -17.03
CA ALA A 141 4.84 1.02 -17.07
C ALA A 141 3.75 1.44 -18.08
N ASP A 142 3.75 0.83 -19.28
CA ASP A 142 2.70 1.08 -20.27
C ASP A 142 1.32 0.64 -19.75
N GLN A 143 1.24 -0.51 -19.06
CA GLN A 143 -0.01 -0.97 -18.45
C GLN A 143 -0.47 -0.03 -17.34
N PHE A 144 0.45 0.50 -16.52
CA PHE A 144 0.12 1.48 -15.48
C PHE A 144 -0.49 2.75 -16.08
N ASN A 145 0.08 3.27 -17.17
CA ASN A 145 -0.47 4.43 -17.88
C ASN A 145 -1.91 4.19 -18.38
N GLN A 146 -2.18 3.00 -18.92
CA GLN A 146 -3.51 2.62 -19.41
C GLN A 146 -4.52 2.47 -18.26
N VAL A 147 -4.15 1.75 -17.19
CA VAL A 147 -4.99 1.57 -15.99
C VAL A 147 -5.26 2.93 -15.33
N ALA A 148 -4.23 3.75 -15.16
CA ALA A 148 -4.34 5.06 -14.56
C ALA A 148 -5.34 5.98 -15.29
N THR A 149 -5.36 5.93 -16.63
CA THR A 149 -6.34 6.69 -17.42
C THR A 149 -7.78 6.29 -17.08
N LYS A 150 -8.07 5.00 -16.92
CA LYS A 150 -9.40 4.50 -16.55
C LYS A 150 -9.76 4.85 -15.09
N VAL A 151 -8.79 4.70 -14.17
CA VAL A 151 -8.94 5.05 -12.74
C VAL A 151 -9.27 6.53 -12.58
N GLN A 152 -8.57 7.42 -13.30
CA GLN A 152 -8.87 8.86 -13.32
C GLN A 152 -10.26 9.14 -13.90
N GLY A 153 -10.66 8.45 -14.97
CA GLY A 153 -12.00 8.56 -15.54
C GLY A 153 -13.12 8.18 -14.56
N ALA A 154 -12.82 7.32 -13.56
CA ALA A 154 -13.73 6.97 -12.48
C ALA A 154 -13.70 7.96 -11.28
N GLY A 155 -12.84 9.00 -11.34
CA GLY A 155 -12.69 10.03 -10.30
C GLY A 155 -11.77 9.62 -9.15
N MET A 156 -10.89 8.64 -9.34
CA MET A 156 -9.89 8.18 -8.38
C MET A 156 -8.48 8.42 -8.93
N ARG A 157 -7.47 8.17 -8.13
CA ARG A 157 -6.05 8.26 -8.50
C ARG A 157 -5.45 6.86 -8.56
N PHE A 158 -4.51 6.66 -9.48
CA PHE A 158 -3.73 5.44 -9.57
C PHE A 158 -2.34 5.64 -8.96
N ALA A 159 -1.85 4.62 -8.25
CA ALA A 159 -0.48 4.57 -7.78
C ALA A 159 0.14 3.18 -7.98
N TYR A 160 1.47 3.16 -7.99
CA TYR A 160 2.26 1.92 -7.95
C TYR A 160 3.00 1.85 -6.62
N HIS A 161 2.94 0.71 -5.94
CA HIS A 161 3.65 0.39 -4.70
C HIS A 161 4.85 -0.49 -5.00
N ASN A 162 6.04 -0.05 -4.54
CA ASN A 162 7.29 -0.77 -4.77
C ASN A 162 7.57 -1.83 -3.70
N HIS A 163 8.37 -2.82 -4.12
CA HIS A 163 9.03 -3.80 -3.25
C HIS A 163 10.55 -3.76 -3.47
N VAL A 164 11.25 -4.84 -3.10
CA VAL A 164 12.71 -4.92 -3.21
C VAL A 164 13.19 -5.17 -4.65
N ALA A 165 12.38 -5.81 -5.48
CA ALA A 165 12.77 -6.22 -6.82
C ALA A 165 13.09 -5.03 -7.75
N GLU A 166 12.44 -3.91 -7.54
CA GLU A 166 12.61 -2.66 -8.28
C GLU A 166 13.99 -2.04 -8.11
N PHE A 167 14.69 -2.41 -7.04
CA PHE A 167 16.01 -1.88 -6.67
C PHE A 167 17.15 -2.86 -6.97
N GLY A 168 16.85 -4.00 -7.57
CA GLY A 168 17.86 -4.92 -8.13
C GLY A 168 18.24 -4.50 -9.56
N ALA A 169 19.46 -4.02 -9.78
CA ALA A 169 19.89 -3.52 -11.08
C ALA A 169 19.90 -4.63 -12.16
N ILE A 170 19.31 -4.34 -13.31
CA ILE A 170 19.30 -5.17 -14.52
C ILE A 170 20.09 -4.43 -15.60
N GLY A 171 21.26 -4.97 -15.97
CA GLY A 171 22.13 -4.30 -16.94
C GLY A 171 22.64 -2.92 -16.46
N GLY A 172 22.75 -2.71 -15.14
CA GLY A 172 23.19 -1.45 -14.55
C GLY A 172 22.09 -0.40 -14.36
N VAL A 173 20.82 -0.72 -14.68
CA VAL A 173 19.66 0.17 -14.54
C VAL A 173 18.73 -0.38 -13.46
N LEU A 174 18.21 0.50 -12.60
CA LEU A 174 17.20 0.12 -11.61
C LEU A 174 15.80 0.11 -12.26
N PRO A 175 15.04 -0.99 -12.13
CA PRO A 175 13.66 -1.04 -12.59
C PRO A 175 12.78 0.09 -12.06
N TYR A 176 13.00 0.55 -10.84
CA TYR A 176 12.25 1.67 -10.27
C TYR A 176 12.45 2.96 -11.07
N GLU A 177 13.68 3.28 -11.44
CA GLU A 177 14.00 4.46 -12.28
C GLU A 177 13.40 4.32 -13.68
N GLU A 178 13.41 3.10 -14.23
CA GLU A 178 12.83 2.83 -15.52
C GLU A 178 11.29 2.99 -15.49
N LEU A 179 10.62 2.60 -14.38
CA LEU A 179 9.20 2.87 -14.17
C LEU A 179 8.91 4.37 -14.10
N LEU A 180 9.69 5.12 -13.30
CA LEU A 180 9.54 6.58 -13.20
C LEU A 180 9.68 7.28 -14.55
N LYS A 181 10.62 6.81 -15.38
CA LYS A 181 10.89 7.38 -16.71
C LYS A 181 9.79 7.10 -17.73
N ASN A 182 9.15 5.91 -17.66
CA ASN A 182 8.20 5.44 -18.69
C ASN A 182 6.73 5.61 -18.27
N THR A 183 6.45 6.14 -17.09
CA THR A 183 5.09 6.46 -16.64
C THR A 183 4.77 7.94 -16.83
N ASP A 184 3.50 8.24 -17.10
CA ASP A 184 2.99 9.61 -17.20
C ASP A 184 2.77 10.18 -15.78
N PRO A 185 3.55 11.17 -15.34
CA PRO A 185 3.46 11.72 -13.99
C PRO A 185 2.14 12.45 -13.72
N ALA A 186 1.37 12.80 -14.75
CA ALA A 186 0.03 13.34 -14.59
C ALA A 186 -1.02 12.27 -14.26
N LYS A 187 -0.69 11.00 -14.44
CA LYS A 187 -1.62 9.87 -14.27
C LYS A 187 -1.19 8.88 -13.19
N VAL A 188 0.10 8.55 -13.16
CA VAL A 188 0.67 7.53 -12.28
C VAL A 188 1.39 8.21 -11.12
N SER A 189 0.92 7.94 -9.91
CA SER A 189 1.63 8.28 -8.67
C SER A 189 2.44 7.06 -8.21
N PHE A 190 3.41 7.30 -7.34
CA PHE A 190 4.16 6.23 -6.68
C PHE A 190 3.88 6.26 -5.18
N GLU A 191 3.49 5.12 -4.64
CA GLU A 191 3.39 4.88 -3.21
C GLU A 191 4.72 4.29 -2.75
N LEU A 192 5.61 5.19 -2.30
CA LEU A 192 6.97 4.81 -1.93
C LEU A 192 6.98 4.05 -0.60
N ASP A 193 7.26 2.74 -0.66
CA ASP A 193 7.61 1.97 0.53
C ASP A 193 9.09 2.16 0.86
N CYS A 194 9.36 3.08 1.80
CA CYS A 194 10.70 3.40 2.25
C CYS A 194 11.44 2.19 2.87
N GLY A 195 10.70 1.24 3.47
CA GLY A 195 11.28 0.02 4.03
C GLY A 195 11.87 -0.85 2.94
N TRP A 196 11.14 -1.07 1.85
CA TRP A 196 11.64 -1.85 0.71
C TRP A 196 12.75 -1.14 -0.05
N VAL A 197 12.73 0.20 -0.14
CA VAL A 197 13.84 0.98 -0.69
C VAL A 197 15.14 0.70 0.07
N ILE A 198 15.08 0.75 1.42
CA ILE A 198 16.24 0.49 2.29
C ILE A 198 16.71 -0.97 2.14
N VAL A 199 15.78 -1.94 2.13
CA VAL A 199 16.11 -3.37 1.92
C VAL A 199 16.77 -3.59 0.55
N GLY A 200 16.36 -2.82 -0.46
CA GLY A 200 16.96 -2.80 -1.80
C GLY A 200 18.31 -2.07 -1.88
N GLY A 201 18.82 -1.55 -0.76
CA GLY A 201 20.12 -0.88 -0.69
C GLY A 201 20.14 0.55 -1.20
N GLN A 202 18.96 1.19 -1.31
CA GLN A 202 18.81 2.57 -1.77
C GLN A 202 18.43 3.51 -0.62
N ASP A 203 18.59 4.81 -0.84
CA ASP A 203 18.15 5.86 0.09
C ASP A 203 16.75 6.35 -0.32
N PRO A 204 15.71 6.19 0.52
CA PRO A 204 14.37 6.65 0.18
C PRO A 204 14.25 8.18 0.05
N VAL A 205 15.21 8.96 0.58
CA VAL A 205 15.23 10.42 0.42
C VAL A 205 15.60 10.83 -1.00
N HIS A 206 16.19 9.93 -1.78
CA HIS A 206 16.53 10.16 -3.18
C HIS A 206 15.29 10.21 -4.09
N TYR A 207 14.24 9.50 -3.72
CA TYR A 207 12.99 9.36 -4.48
C TYR A 207 11.88 10.23 -3.93
#